data_7395459ff4f89869963dc7f7ba7db6cc
#
_entry.id   7395459ff4f89869963dc7f7ba7db6cc
#
_cell.length_a   1.000
_cell.length_b   1.000
_cell.length_c   1.000
_cell.angle_alpha   90.00
_cell.angle_beta   90.00
_cell.angle_gamma   90.00
#
_symmetry.space_group_name_H-M   'P 1'
#
loop_
_entity.id
_entity.type
_entity.pdbx_description
1 polymer ?
#
loop_
_entity_poly.entity_id
_entity_poly.type
_entity_poly.pdbx_seq_one_letter_code
_entity_poly.pdbx_strand_id
1 'polypeptide(L)'
;MSFRRVKSVVQGLMRGASKPMHTEALEAKSDPLAAKDNGAGSTIIREPAAIFGCDVLDAPKESGLEIIANETFRATGHTTDSGAIKRRPPFEVLFISEDAHQAQHALDHLYVEKINVFVASAPRGTLVGQRSLVTGMGRYLVNDTNHSNHTYRIFSSQERRNFESVHLVQDGEGYDFEHGGQPPVMIPGMAAVLTGMEQDNYGAFLLRALPKIIALRELAMMDATVIAPLNPWQRNVFTALDVDLSRFIEFDRNKTYTADTLILPSMRTSEFFIDDSTRVFFSEIAERIAYKTGKQPRHEKLYVSRISQGLARPDYRLFQNEAVLVELLREIGFHIFEPEKHSFEEQVATFNAARVVVGPSGAGMFNTIFCRPGTTVVSMEPLLTWLSLHTNMFSSMGHNYGLILGGSDPSDPSVQKRWSVNIDAVMPFLKGL
;
A
#
# COMPACT_ATOMS: atom_id res chain seq x y z
N MET A 1 -30.23 -6.40 20.86
CA MET A 1 -29.66 -7.41 19.94
C MET A 1 -28.38 -7.97 20.54
N SER A 2 -28.16 -9.28 20.48
CA SER A 2 -27.17 -9.99 21.29
C SER A 2 -25.74 -9.75 20.83
N PHE A 3 -24.79 -9.57 21.74
CA PHE A 3 -23.34 -9.45 21.58
C PHE A 3 -22.71 -10.45 20.59
N ARG A 4 -23.34 -11.61 20.35
CA ARG A 4 -22.91 -12.60 19.37
C ARG A 4 -23.05 -12.14 17.90
N ARG A 5 -24.01 -11.28 17.59
CA ARG A 5 -24.24 -10.78 16.23
C ARG A 5 -23.23 -9.71 15.85
N VAL A 6 -22.81 -8.91 16.81
CA VAL A 6 -21.79 -7.86 16.65
C VAL A 6 -20.42 -8.44 16.38
N LYS A 7 -20.05 -9.49 17.15
CA LYS A 7 -18.79 -10.22 16.92
C LYS A 7 -18.73 -10.85 15.52
N SER A 8 -19.87 -11.23 14.96
CA SER A 8 -19.97 -11.82 13.64
C SER A 8 -19.81 -10.77 12.51
N VAL A 9 -20.26 -9.53 12.70
CA VAL A 9 -20.15 -8.47 11.70
C VAL A 9 -18.74 -7.87 11.69
N VAL A 10 -18.16 -7.58 12.84
CA VAL A 10 -16.78 -7.11 12.95
C VAL A 10 -15.78 -8.20 12.55
N GLN A 11 -16.02 -9.44 12.96
CA GLN A 11 -15.23 -10.58 12.47
C GLN A 11 -15.51 -10.91 10.99
N GLY A 12 -16.67 -10.60 10.45
CA GLY A 12 -16.98 -10.69 9.03
C GLY A 12 -16.27 -9.61 8.19
N LEU A 13 -16.20 -8.40 8.68
CA LEU A 13 -15.46 -7.29 8.07
C LEU A 13 -13.94 -7.49 8.17
N MET A 14 -13.47 -7.95 9.33
CA MET A 14 -12.07 -8.34 9.54
C MET A 14 -11.72 -9.66 8.82
N ARG A 15 -12.67 -10.60 8.71
CA ARG A 15 -12.56 -11.87 7.98
C ARG A 15 -12.90 -11.76 6.49
N GLY A 16 -13.46 -10.67 6.01
CA GLY A 16 -13.53 -10.34 4.59
C GLY A 16 -12.12 -10.28 3.97
N ALA A 17 -11.11 -9.98 4.81
CA ALA A 17 -9.71 -10.24 4.50
C ALA A 17 -9.25 -11.67 4.83
N SER A 18 -10.02 -12.50 5.58
CA SER A 18 -9.53 -13.77 6.15
C SER A 18 -10.55 -14.91 6.30
N LYS A 19 -11.65 -14.95 5.54
CA LYS A 19 -12.42 -16.19 5.43
C LYS A 19 -11.68 -17.14 4.49
N PRO A 20 -11.37 -18.37 4.93
CA PRO A 20 -11.12 -19.42 3.98
C PRO A 20 -12.43 -19.59 3.19
N MET A 21 -12.40 -19.34 1.89
CA MET A 21 -13.44 -19.87 1.01
C MET A 21 -13.42 -21.38 1.22
N HIS A 22 -14.54 -21.92 1.70
CA HIS A 22 -14.80 -23.34 1.51
C HIS A 22 -14.57 -23.61 0.03
N THR A 23 -13.72 -24.56 -0.25
CA THR A 23 -13.58 -25.25 -1.52
C THR A 23 -14.91 -25.93 -1.84
N GLU A 24 -15.91 -25.17 -2.27
CA GLU A 24 -16.86 -25.72 -3.21
C GLU A 24 -16.09 -25.80 -4.51
N ALA A 25 -15.85 -27.02 -4.94
CA ALA A 25 -15.32 -27.34 -6.24
C ALA A 25 -16.22 -26.65 -7.29
N LEU A 26 -15.78 -25.47 -7.74
CA LEU A 26 -16.26 -24.91 -8.98
C LEU A 26 -15.69 -25.86 -10.04
N GLU A 27 -16.55 -26.76 -10.56
CA GLU A 27 -16.29 -27.46 -11.79
C GLU A 27 -15.78 -26.43 -12.81
N ALA A 28 -14.51 -26.49 -13.09
CA ALA A 28 -13.87 -25.72 -14.13
C ALA A 28 -14.55 -26.13 -15.44
N LYS A 29 -15.46 -25.30 -15.93
CA LYS A 29 -15.81 -25.34 -17.35
C LYS A 29 -14.49 -25.07 -18.07
N SER A 30 -13.99 -26.11 -18.72
CA SER A 30 -12.81 -26.07 -19.55
C SER A 30 -12.96 -24.95 -20.58
N ASP A 31 -12.13 -23.91 -20.39
CA ASP A 31 -11.96 -22.83 -21.37
C ASP A 31 -11.28 -23.44 -22.60
N PRO A 32 -11.80 -23.29 -23.82
CA PRO A 32 -11.23 -23.94 -25.04
C PRO A 32 -9.88 -23.32 -25.48
N LEU A 33 -9.23 -22.52 -24.65
CA LEU A 33 -7.87 -21.98 -24.87
C LEU A 33 -6.75 -22.86 -24.28
N ALA A 34 -7.08 -24.01 -23.69
CA ALA A 34 -6.09 -25.00 -23.33
C ALA A 34 -5.48 -25.63 -24.59
N ALA A 35 -4.17 -25.62 -24.67
CA ALA A 35 -3.32 -26.27 -25.66
C ALA A 35 -3.09 -25.54 -26.98
N LYS A 36 -2.29 -24.46 -26.90
CA LYS A 36 -1.22 -24.27 -27.87
C LYS A 36 0.09 -24.23 -27.10
N ASP A 37 0.84 -25.31 -27.27
CA ASP A 37 2.22 -25.44 -26.79
C ASP A 37 3.10 -24.44 -27.57
N ASN A 38 3.14 -23.21 -27.10
CA ASN A 38 3.86 -22.09 -27.71
C ASN A 38 5.12 -21.72 -26.92
N GLY A 39 5.82 -22.69 -26.33
CA GLY A 39 7.13 -22.42 -25.70
C GLY A 39 7.07 -21.39 -24.57
N ALA A 40 5.90 -21.16 -24.00
CA ALA A 40 5.76 -20.32 -22.81
C ALA A 40 6.52 -20.98 -21.68
N GLY A 41 7.50 -20.28 -21.11
CA GLY A 41 8.24 -20.77 -19.98
C GLY A 41 7.31 -20.97 -18.79
N SER A 42 7.02 -22.20 -18.46
CA SER A 42 6.24 -22.58 -17.29
C SER A 42 7.18 -22.89 -16.12
N THR A 43 6.78 -22.53 -14.91
CA THR A 43 7.65 -22.59 -13.76
C THR A 43 6.88 -23.08 -12.54
N ILE A 44 7.10 -24.32 -12.11
CA ILE A 44 6.36 -24.98 -11.02
C ILE A 44 6.82 -24.44 -9.64
N ILE A 45 5.89 -23.93 -8.86
CA ILE A 45 6.09 -23.65 -7.42
C ILE A 45 5.60 -24.89 -6.66
N ARG A 46 6.51 -25.53 -5.96
CA ARG A 46 6.15 -26.62 -5.06
C ARG A 46 5.72 -26.05 -3.72
N GLU A 47 4.56 -26.45 -3.27
CA GLU A 47 3.91 -26.15 -2.00
C GLU A 47 3.96 -24.70 -1.50
N PRO A 48 2.85 -23.96 -1.60
CA PRO A 48 2.71 -22.64 -0.96
C PRO A 48 3.02 -22.68 0.55
N ALA A 49 2.68 -23.76 1.24
CA ALA A 49 2.90 -23.90 2.67
C ALA A 49 4.38 -23.92 3.05
N ALA A 50 5.24 -24.53 2.24
CA ALA A 50 6.69 -24.53 2.47
C ALA A 50 7.33 -23.15 2.26
N ILE A 51 6.73 -22.33 1.37
CA ILE A 51 7.16 -20.93 1.14
C ILE A 51 6.64 -20.04 2.25
N PHE A 52 5.50 -20.35 2.80
CA PHE A 52 4.70 -19.48 3.63
C PHE A 52 4.74 -19.77 5.13
N GLY A 53 5.23 -20.90 5.52
CA GLY A 53 5.34 -21.29 6.92
C GLY A 53 6.74 -21.13 7.51
N CYS A 54 7.71 -20.75 6.69
CA CYS A 54 9.09 -20.57 7.13
C CYS A 54 9.26 -19.17 7.70
N ASP A 55 9.92 -19.12 8.86
CA ASP A 55 10.56 -17.89 9.28
C ASP A 55 11.44 -17.42 8.10
N VAL A 56 11.29 -16.17 7.67
CA VAL A 56 12.02 -15.62 6.50
C VAL A 56 13.53 -15.83 6.63
N LEU A 57 14.03 -16.02 7.84
CA LEU A 57 15.43 -16.30 8.16
C LEU A 57 15.85 -17.75 7.86
N ASP A 58 14.92 -18.71 7.86
CA ASP A 58 15.24 -20.13 7.65
C ASP A 58 15.02 -20.57 6.20
N ALA A 59 14.04 -20.01 5.51
CA ALA A 59 13.76 -20.27 4.09
C ALA A 59 14.93 -19.92 3.12
N PRO A 60 15.73 -18.86 3.34
CA PRO A 60 16.77 -18.46 2.40
C PRO A 60 17.82 -19.52 2.12
N LYS A 61 18.25 -20.28 3.11
CA LYS A 61 19.35 -21.26 2.95
C LYS A 61 18.98 -22.42 2.03
N GLU A 62 17.72 -22.86 2.08
CA GLU A 62 17.20 -23.94 1.24
C GLU A 62 16.79 -23.44 -0.14
N SER A 63 16.59 -22.13 -0.26
CA SER A 63 16.05 -21.48 -1.45
C SER A 63 17.10 -20.91 -2.40
N GLY A 64 18.35 -20.87 -2.02
CA GLY A 64 19.39 -20.17 -2.77
C GLY A 64 19.32 -18.64 -2.62
N LEU A 65 18.57 -18.15 -1.63
CA LEU A 65 18.57 -16.76 -1.20
C LEU A 65 19.59 -16.57 -0.07
N GLU A 66 20.27 -15.45 -0.07
CA GLU A 66 21.15 -15.02 1.00
C GLU A 66 20.62 -13.74 1.62
N ILE A 67 20.45 -13.70 2.93
CA ILE A 67 20.12 -12.47 3.66
C ILE A 67 21.40 -11.67 3.85
N ILE A 68 21.51 -10.55 3.17
CA ILE A 68 22.70 -9.68 3.21
C ILE A 68 22.54 -8.50 4.18
N ALA A 69 21.31 -8.17 4.55
CA ALA A 69 21.00 -7.22 5.61
C ALA A 69 19.69 -7.60 6.30
N ASN A 70 19.63 -7.38 7.59
CA ASN A 70 18.42 -7.59 8.40
C ASN A 70 18.29 -6.46 9.40
N GLU A 71 17.11 -5.87 9.47
CA GLU A 71 16.79 -4.79 10.38
C GLU A 71 15.58 -5.13 11.25
N THR A 72 15.57 -4.61 12.46
CA THR A 72 14.39 -4.66 13.31
C THR A 72 13.40 -3.59 12.91
N PHE A 73 12.16 -3.98 12.61
CA PHE A 73 11.06 -3.03 12.44
C PHE A 73 10.85 -2.26 13.75
N ARG A 74 11.17 -0.97 13.74
CA ARG A 74 11.08 -0.10 14.91
C ARG A 74 9.87 0.81 14.78
N ALA A 75 9.16 0.98 15.89
CA ALA A 75 7.96 1.81 15.98
C ALA A 75 7.97 2.56 17.32
N THR A 76 8.88 3.52 17.47
CA THR A 76 9.06 4.29 18.69
C THR A 76 7.77 5.02 19.08
N GLY A 77 7.40 4.90 20.35
CA GLY A 77 6.15 5.46 20.87
C GLY A 77 4.89 4.62 20.62
N HIS A 78 5.05 3.45 19.98
CA HIS A 78 3.98 2.51 19.70
C HIS A 78 4.24 1.11 20.28
N THR A 79 5.44 0.85 20.76
CA THR A 79 5.80 -0.46 21.33
C THR A 79 5.26 -0.56 22.75
N THR A 80 4.50 -1.61 23.02
CA THR A 80 4.01 -1.97 24.37
C THR A 80 5.10 -2.65 25.19
N ASP A 81 4.87 -2.80 26.50
CA ASP A 81 5.78 -3.54 27.40
C ASP A 81 5.99 -5.00 26.96
N SER A 82 4.99 -5.60 26.33
CA SER A 82 5.09 -6.94 25.72
C SER A 82 5.86 -6.95 24.39
N GLY A 83 6.30 -5.79 23.91
CA GLY A 83 6.98 -5.63 22.63
C GLY A 83 6.05 -5.67 21.40
N ALA A 84 4.74 -5.73 21.57
CA ALA A 84 3.79 -5.60 20.47
C ALA A 84 3.71 -4.15 19.97
N ILE A 85 3.36 -3.95 18.69
CA ILE A 85 3.13 -2.63 18.14
C ILE A 85 1.65 -2.31 18.24
N LYS A 86 1.32 -1.20 18.91
CA LYS A 86 -0.05 -0.72 19.06
C LYS A 86 -0.21 0.64 18.41
N ARG A 87 -1.21 0.78 17.56
CA ARG A 87 -1.63 2.05 17.00
C ARG A 87 -2.18 2.97 18.10
N ARG A 88 -1.88 4.27 18.04
CA ARG A 88 -2.57 5.25 18.89
C ARG A 88 -4.04 5.37 18.46
N PRO A 89 -4.97 5.57 19.40
CA PRO A 89 -6.37 5.82 19.06
C PRO A 89 -6.54 7.18 18.39
N PRO A 90 -7.62 7.37 17.61
CA PRO A 90 -8.01 8.69 17.15
C PRO A 90 -8.38 9.59 18.34
N PHE A 91 -8.15 10.91 18.23
CA PHE A 91 -8.57 11.86 19.26
C PHE A 91 -10.08 12.11 19.25
N GLU A 92 -10.73 11.91 18.10
CA GLU A 92 -12.17 12.05 17.92
C GLU A 92 -12.65 11.13 16.79
N VAL A 93 -13.85 10.59 16.94
CA VAL A 93 -14.56 9.86 15.90
C VAL A 93 -15.99 10.34 15.83
N LEU A 94 -16.37 10.98 14.73
CA LEU A 94 -17.73 11.36 14.46
C LEU A 94 -18.45 10.26 13.70
N PHE A 95 -19.48 9.76 14.30
CA PHE A 95 -20.33 8.73 13.74
C PHE A 95 -21.61 9.33 13.17
N ILE A 96 -21.96 8.94 11.95
CA ILE A 96 -23.16 9.43 11.27
C ILE A 96 -24.24 8.35 11.25
N SER A 97 -23.90 7.10 11.56
CA SER A 97 -24.84 5.98 11.68
C SER A 97 -24.65 5.23 12.99
N GLU A 98 -25.73 4.59 13.49
CA GLU A 98 -25.69 3.79 14.73
C GLU A 98 -24.70 2.62 14.68
N ASP A 99 -24.41 2.08 13.49
CA ASP A 99 -23.43 1.00 13.31
C ASP A 99 -21.99 1.44 13.55
N ALA A 100 -21.74 2.71 13.58
CA ALA A 100 -20.42 3.28 13.68
C ALA A 100 -19.81 3.19 15.10
N HIS A 101 -20.60 3.11 16.17
CA HIS A 101 -20.12 2.90 17.54
C HIS A 101 -19.31 1.60 17.69
N GLN A 102 -19.56 0.63 16.82
CA GLN A 102 -18.85 -0.64 16.81
C GLN A 102 -17.44 -0.52 16.22
N ALA A 103 -17.21 0.45 15.35
CA ALA A 103 -15.91 0.71 14.77
C ALA A 103 -14.94 1.33 15.78
N GLN A 104 -15.43 2.17 16.69
CA GLN A 104 -14.61 2.77 17.74
C GLN A 104 -13.87 1.70 18.56
N HIS A 105 -14.60 0.71 19.05
CA HIS A 105 -14.02 -0.35 19.86
C HIS A 105 -12.95 -1.15 19.08
N ALA A 106 -13.16 -1.39 17.78
CA ALA A 106 -12.18 -2.05 16.93
C ALA A 106 -10.95 -1.17 16.69
N LEU A 107 -11.12 0.15 16.58
CA LEU A 107 -10.03 1.11 16.40
C LEU A 107 -9.13 1.21 17.63
N ASP A 108 -9.69 1.09 18.82
CA ASP A 108 -8.94 1.20 20.08
C ASP A 108 -8.06 -0.01 20.40
N HIS A 109 -8.36 -1.16 19.79
CA HIS A 109 -7.74 -2.45 20.14
C HIS A 109 -6.91 -3.07 19.00
N LEU A 110 -6.66 -2.34 17.93
CA LEU A 110 -5.88 -2.88 16.82
C LEU A 110 -4.38 -2.85 17.13
N TYR A 111 -3.80 -4.03 17.07
CA TYR A 111 -2.35 -4.23 17.05
C TYR A 111 -1.89 -4.40 15.61
N VAL A 112 -0.71 -3.87 15.33
CA VAL A 112 -0.04 -4.04 14.05
C VAL A 112 0.92 -5.21 14.17
N GLU A 113 0.87 -6.11 13.20
CA GLU A 113 1.80 -7.23 13.15
C GLU A 113 3.22 -6.73 12.86
N LYS A 114 4.20 -7.25 13.61
CA LYS A 114 5.60 -7.00 13.33
C LYS A 114 6.00 -7.73 12.05
N ILE A 115 6.75 -7.03 11.22
CA ILE A 115 7.35 -7.61 10.02
C ILE A 115 8.87 -7.66 10.17
N ASN A 116 9.49 -8.56 9.43
CA ASN A 116 10.94 -8.57 9.27
C ASN A 116 11.31 -7.64 8.11
N VAL A 117 12.23 -6.73 8.36
CA VAL A 117 12.83 -5.87 7.32
C VAL A 117 14.19 -6.42 6.96
N PHE A 118 14.35 -6.81 5.72
CA PHE A 118 15.59 -7.46 5.25
C PHE A 118 15.92 -7.08 3.82
N VAL A 119 17.11 -7.39 3.41
CA VAL A 119 17.55 -7.40 2.01
C VAL A 119 18.09 -8.79 1.70
N ALA A 120 17.52 -9.43 0.70
CA ALA A 120 18.00 -10.72 0.21
C ALA A 120 18.80 -10.56 -1.09
N SER A 121 19.74 -11.45 -1.29
CA SER A 121 20.51 -11.63 -2.52
C SER A 121 20.11 -12.96 -3.15
N ALA A 122 19.84 -12.94 -4.46
CA ALA A 122 19.49 -14.12 -5.25
C ALA A 122 20.44 -14.26 -6.44
N PRO A 123 21.52 -15.05 -6.32
CA PRO A 123 22.41 -15.34 -7.43
C PRO A 123 21.64 -16.01 -8.58
N ARG A 124 21.80 -15.50 -9.80
CA ARG A 124 21.09 -15.95 -11.01
C ARG A 124 19.58 -15.97 -10.86
N GLY A 125 19.04 -15.07 -10.02
CA GLY A 125 17.62 -14.96 -9.81
C GLY A 125 16.89 -14.41 -11.03
N THR A 126 15.67 -14.87 -11.24
CA THR A 126 14.75 -14.34 -12.27
C THR A 126 13.50 -13.80 -11.61
N LEU A 127 13.23 -12.51 -11.77
CA LEU A 127 11.99 -11.87 -11.35
C LEU A 127 10.91 -12.18 -12.39
N VAL A 128 9.80 -12.74 -11.94
CA VAL A 128 8.61 -13.03 -12.74
C VAL A 128 7.42 -12.27 -12.16
N GLY A 129 6.81 -11.37 -12.94
CA GLY A 129 5.80 -10.46 -12.39
C GLY A 129 6.39 -9.52 -11.34
N GLN A 130 5.53 -8.91 -10.53
CA GLN A 130 5.96 -7.87 -9.57
C GLN A 130 6.71 -8.43 -8.36
N ARG A 131 6.50 -9.72 -7.99
CA ARG A 131 6.89 -10.27 -6.69
C ARG A 131 7.36 -11.72 -6.71
N SER A 132 7.40 -12.34 -7.85
CA SER A 132 7.76 -13.75 -7.95
C SER A 132 9.21 -13.90 -8.35
N LEU A 133 9.92 -14.79 -7.68
CA LEU A 133 11.32 -15.05 -7.92
C LEU A 133 11.54 -16.52 -8.25
N VAL A 134 12.33 -16.75 -9.27
CA VAL A 134 12.88 -18.08 -9.60
C VAL A 134 14.36 -18.06 -9.32
N THR A 135 14.85 -19.00 -8.53
CA THR A 135 16.27 -19.21 -8.30
C THR A 135 16.73 -20.53 -8.93
N GLY A 136 18.04 -20.76 -9.00
CA GLY A 136 18.59 -22.03 -9.47
C GLY A 136 18.23 -23.24 -8.59
N MET A 137 17.81 -23.02 -7.34
CA MET A 137 17.46 -24.08 -6.38
C MET A 137 15.95 -24.24 -6.18
N GLY A 138 15.14 -23.35 -6.73
CA GLY A 138 13.70 -23.42 -6.57
C GLY A 138 13.01 -22.10 -6.91
N ARG A 139 11.74 -21.98 -6.51
CA ARG A 139 10.82 -20.93 -6.93
C ARG A 139 10.15 -20.34 -5.72
N TYR A 140 10.19 -19.03 -5.61
CA TYR A 140 9.75 -18.33 -4.42
C TYR A 140 8.89 -17.15 -4.78
N LEU A 141 7.91 -16.86 -3.92
CA LEU A 141 7.23 -15.59 -3.93
C LEU A 141 8.06 -14.62 -3.08
N VAL A 142 8.56 -13.57 -3.69
CA VAL A 142 9.13 -12.46 -2.95
C VAL A 142 7.98 -11.71 -2.31
N ASN A 143 7.81 -11.95 -1.04
CA ASN A 143 6.67 -11.44 -0.33
C ASN A 143 6.90 -9.99 0.09
N ASP A 144 6.17 -9.08 -0.51
CA ASP A 144 6.09 -7.70 -0.06
C ASP A 144 5.37 -7.53 1.26
N THR A 145 4.59 -8.52 1.61
CA THR A 145 3.77 -8.49 2.79
C THR A 145 4.21 -9.57 3.71
N ASN A 146 4.97 -9.87 4.41
CA ASN A 146 5.19 -11.00 5.30
C ASN A 146 3.93 -11.87 5.61
N HIS A 147 2.81 -11.55 5.00
CA HIS A 147 1.56 -12.29 4.97
C HIS A 147 1.53 -13.21 3.77
N SER A 148 2.27 -14.27 3.86
CA SER A 148 2.37 -15.32 2.86
C SER A 148 1.02 -15.79 2.33
N ASN A 149 0.07 -16.04 3.22
CA ASN A 149 -1.30 -16.42 2.86
C ASN A 149 -2.04 -15.34 2.06
N HIS A 150 -1.76 -14.07 2.31
CA HIS A 150 -2.35 -12.98 1.56
C HIS A 150 -1.78 -12.89 0.15
N THR A 151 -0.48 -13.03 0.02
CA THR A 151 0.21 -13.06 -1.28
C THR A 151 -0.28 -14.23 -2.13
N TYR A 152 -0.37 -15.43 -1.56
CA TYR A 152 -0.91 -16.60 -2.25
C TYR A 152 -2.34 -16.38 -2.75
N ARG A 153 -3.24 -15.85 -1.91
CA ARG A 153 -4.61 -15.57 -2.32
C ARG A 153 -4.70 -14.54 -3.44
N ILE A 154 -3.80 -13.57 -3.48
CA ILE A 154 -3.74 -12.60 -4.57
C ILE A 154 -3.37 -13.28 -5.88
N PHE A 155 -2.38 -14.16 -5.88
CA PHE A 155 -1.99 -14.90 -7.08
C PHE A 155 -3.03 -15.92 -7.53
N SER A 156 -3.71 -16.57 -6.60
CA SER A 156 -4.74 -17.58 -6.91
C SER A 156 -6.11 -16.96 -7.24
N SER A 157 -6.37 -15.69 -6.91
CA SER A 157 -7.65 -15.06 -7.20
C SER A 157 -7.75 -14.60 -8.64
N GLN A 158 -8.86 -14.94 -9.30
CA GLN A 158 -9.11 -14.60 -10.70
C GLN A 158 -9.22 -13.08 -10.92
N GLU A 159 -9.69 -12.33 -9.92
CA GLU A 159 -9.83 -10.88 -9.98
C GLU A 159 -8.48 -10.15 -10.06
N ARG A 160 -7.41 -10.76 -9.56
CA ARG A 160 -6.08 -10.15 -9.51
C ARG A 160 -5.10 -10.65 -10.57
N ARG A 161 -5.49 -11.59 -11.40
CA ARG A 161 -4.70 -12.02 -12.59
C ARG A 161 -4.32 -10.84 -13.47
N ASN A 162 -5.21 -9.86 -13.59
CA ASN A 162 -4.98 -8.66 -14.41
C ASN A 162 -3.90 -7.72 -13.83
N PHE A 163 -3.59 -7.82 -12.54
CA PHE A 163 -2.57 -6.96 -11.90
C PHE A 163 -1.18 -7.57 -11.91
N GLU A 164 -1.08 -8.89 -11.91
CA GLU A 164 0.22 -9.55 -11.74
C GLU A 164 0.80 -10.12 -13.04
N SER A 165 0.04 -10.22 -14.12
CA SER A 165 0.42 -10.85 -15.41
C SER A 165 1.01 -12.26 -15.30
N VAL A 166 0.91 -12.85 -14.13
CA VAL A 166 1.38 -14.18 -13.81
C VAL A 166 0.18 -14.97 -13.33
N HIS A 167 -0.07 -16.10 -13.92
CA HIS A 167 -1.12 -17.01 -13.51
C HIS A 167 -0.52 -18.16 -12.71
N LEU A 168 -1.13 -18.47 -11.57
CA LEU A 168 -0.87 -19.70 -10.87
C LEU A 168 -1.86 -20.75 -11.39
N VAL A 169 -1.32 -21.79 -11.97
CA VAL A 169 -2.06 -22.96 -12.42
C VAL A 169 -1.71 -24.10 -11.49
N GLN A 170 -2.71 -24.78 -10.94
CA GLN A 170 -2.48 -25.94 -10.09
C GLN A 170 -1.98 -27.11 -10.94
N ASP A 171 -0.82 -27.66 -10.61
CA ASP A 171 -0.26 -28.85 -11.21
C ASP A 171 0.06 -29.88 -10.11
N GLY A 172 -0.81 -30.89 -9.97
CA GLY A 172 -0.66 -31.91 -8.93
C GLY A 172 -0.61 -31.32 -7.53
N GLU A 173 0.53 -31.44 -6.85
CA GLU A 173 0.76 -30.89 -5.51
C GLU A 173 1.34 -29.48 -5.49
N GLY A 174 1.54 -28.84 -6.65
CA GLY A 174 2.18 -27.55 -6.79
C GLY A 174 1.38 -26.53 -7.61
N TYR A 175 2.02 -25.41 -7.89
CA TYR A 175 1.50 -24.37 -8.74
C TYR A 175 2.53 -23.99 -9.79
N ASP A 176 2.05 -23.78 -11.00
CA ASP A 176 2.84 -23.31 -12.12
C ASP A 176 2.64 -21.82 -12.36
N PHE A 177 3.69 -21.12 -12.77
CA PHE A 177 3.58 -19.77 -13.28
C PHE A 177 3.45 -19.78 -14.79
N GLU A 178 2.35 -19.33 -15.30
CA GLU A 178 2.27 -18.95 -16.70
C GLU A 178 2.72 -17.49 -16.85
N HIS A 179 3.75 -17.25 -17.59
CA HIS A 179 4.20 -15.95 -18.03
C HIS A 179 4.34 -15.93 -19.55
N GLY A 180 4.24 -14.76 -20.16
CA GLY A 180 4.05 -14.57 -21.60
C GLY A 180 5.11 -15.10 -22.56
N GLY A 181 5.93 -16.06 -22.17
CA GLY A 181 6.86 -16.82 -23.05
C GLY A 181 7.96 -16.02 -23.72
N GLN A 182 8.10 -14.74 -23.38
CA GLN A 182 9.20 -13.92 -23.90
C GLN A 182 10.50 -14.30 -23.21
N PRO A 183 11.65 -14.29 -23.92
CA PRO A 183 12.93 -14.51 -23.28
C PRO A 183 13.17 -13.45 -22.19
N PRO A 184 13.82 -13.83 -21.08
CA PRO A 184 14.13 -12.91 -20.00
C PRO A 184 14.96 -11.72 -20.47
N VAL A 185 14.69 -10.55 -19.92
CA VAL A 185 15.63 -9.42 -20.02
C VAL A 185 16.84 -9.75 -19.17
N MET A 186 17.98 -9.92 -19.82
CA MET A 186 19.25 -10.24 -19.16
C MET A 186 19.94 -8.95 -18.69
N ILE A 187 20.23 -8.88 -17.40
CA ILE A 187 20.87 -7.71 -16.77
C ILE A 187 22.24 -8.16 -16.24
N PRO A 188 23.34 -7.67 -16.82
CA PRO A 188 24.66 -8.02 -16.30
C PRO A 188 24.90 -7.41 -14.91
N GLY A 189 25.57 -8.15 -14.05
CA GLY A 189 25.90 -7.72 -12.70
C GLY A 189 24.72 -7.78 -11.73
N MET A 190 24.63 -6.78 -10.86
CA MET A 190 23.58 -6.71 -9.82
C MET A 190 22.40 -5.86 -10.27
N ALA A 191 21.20 -6.36 -10.00
CA ALA A 191 19.95 -5.61 -10.21
C ALA A 191 19.09 -5.62 -8.95
N ALA A 192 18.69 -4.44 -8.49
CA ALA A 192 17.81 -4.29 -7.34
C ALA A 192 16.35 -4.20 -7.77
N VAL A 193 15.46 -4.82 -7.01
CA VAL A 193 14.02 -4.89 -7.31
C VAL A 193 13.25 -3.95 -6.40
N LEU A 194 12.70 -2.88 -6.97
CA LEU A 194 11.86 -1.89 -6.28
C LEU A 194 10.37 -2.03 -6.64
N THR A 195 9.99 -3.12 -7.28
CA THR A 195 8.59 -3.41 -7.57
C THR A 195 7.84 -3.83 -6.30
N GLY A 196 6.53 -3.76 -6.32
CA GLY A 196 5.70 -4.15 -5.17
C GLY A 196 4.24 -4.33 -5.54
N MET A 197 3.46 -4.81 -4.58
CA MET A 197 2.03 -5.03 -4.77
C MET A 197 1.31 -3.71 -5.06
N GLU A 198 0.49 -3.71 -6.11
CA GLU A 198 -0.29 -2.53 -6.52
C GLU A 198 0.57 -1.29 -6.79
N GLN A 199 1.76 -1.48 -7.33
CA GLN A 199 2.74 -0.41 -7.55
C GLN A 199 2.25 0.76 -8.43
N ASP A 200 1.19 0.54 -9.22
CA ASP A 200 0.55 1.59 -10.02
C ASP A 200 -0.47 2.41 -9.20
N ASN A 201 -0.77 1.98 -7.97
CA ASN A 201 -1.55 2.76 -7.02
C ASN A 201 -0.63 3.72 -6.27
N TYR A 202 -0.98 5.01 -6.23
CA TYR A 202 -0.15 6.05 -5.63
C TYR A 202 0.24 5.77 -4.17
N GLY A 203 -0.75 5.40 -3.33
CA GLY A 203 -0.49 5.09 -1.93
C GLY A 203 0.37 3.84 -1.74
N ALA A 204 0.10 2.79 -2.53
CA ALA A 204 0.89 1.56 -2.46
C ALA A 204 2.33 1.78 -2.95
N PHE A 205 2.53 2.57 -4.00
CA PHE A 205 3.86 2.95 -4.45
C PHE A 205 4.63 3.69 -3.36
N LEU A 206 4.04 4.74 -2.76
CA LEU A 206 4.69 5.53 -1.73
C LEU A 206 5.05 4.69 -0.50
N LEU A 207 4.19 3.76 -0.09
CA LEU A 207 4.38 3.04 1.17
C LEU A 207 5.06 1.67 1.01
N ARG A 208 5.00 1.05 -0.15
CA ARG A 208 5.52 -0.31 -0.36
C ARG A 208 6.72 -0.36 -1.29
N ALA A 209 6.68 0.34 -2.43
CA ALA A 209 7.75 0.29 -3.43
C ALA A 209 8.87 1.30 -3.14
N LEU A 210 8.51 2.58 -2.98
CA LEU A 210 9.47 3.66 -2.81
C LEU A 210 10.41 3.50 -1.60
N PRO A 211 9.96 3.08 -0.40
CA PRO A 211 10.84 2.94 0.76
C PRO A 211 11.91 1.86 0.60
N LYS A 212 11.79 0.95 -0.35
CA LYS A 212 12.84 -0.04 -0.65
C LYS A 212 14.17 0.61 -1.05
N ILE A 213 14.14 1.84 -1.55
CA ILE A 213 15.35 2.61 -1.88
C ILE A 213 16.21 2.91 -0.64
N ILE A 214 15.63 2.92 0.54
CA ILE A 214 16.37 3.10 1.80
C ILE A 214 17.45 2.03 1.92
N ALA A 215 17.09 0.77 1.69
CA ALA A 215 18.02 -0.35 1.76
C ALA A 215 19.19 -0.21 0.77
N LEU A 216 18.93 0.29 -0.45
CA LEU A 216 19.98 0.52 -1.44
C LEU A 216 20.97 1.62 -1.01
N ARG A 217 20.46 2.65 -0.34
CA ARG A 217 21.29 3.72 0.22
C ARG A 217 22.14 3.22 1.38
N GLU A 218 21.56 2.49 2.31
CA GLU A 218 22.25 1.95 3.48
C GLU A 218 23.33 0.93 3.14
N LEU A 219 23.10 0.13 2.08
CA LEU A 219 24.06 -0.85 1.58
C LEU A 219 25.06 -0.27 0.56
N ALA A 220 25.01 1.04 0.30
CA ALA A 220 25.81 1.69 -0.74
C ALA A 220 25.66 1.04 -2.13
N MET A 221 24.46 0.53 -2.45
CA MET A 221 24.15 -0.16 -3.71
C MET A 221 23.43 0.74 -4.72
N MET A 222 23.57 2.05 -4.61
CA MET A 222 22.95 2.99 -5.55
C MET A 222 23.52 2.89 -6.97
N ASP A 223 24.65 2.22 -7.14
CA ASP A 223 25.25 1.93 -8.45
C ASP A 223 24.68 0.68 -9.15
N ALA A 224 23.88 -0.12 -8.46
CA ALA A 224 23.23 -1.27 -9.08
C ALA A 224 22.19 -0.81 -10.12
N THR A 225 21.95 -1.66 -11.12
CA THR A 225 20.78 -1.49 -11.99
C THR A 225 19.51 -1.65 -11.15
N VAL A 226 18.48 -0.83 -11.36
CA VAL A 226 17.26 -0.83 -10.56
C VAL A 226 16.06 -1.17 -11.44
N ILE A 227 15.34 -2.23 -11.12
CA ILE A 227 14.07 -2.58 -11.74
C ILE A 227 12.96 -1.94 -10.93
N ALA A 228 12.25 -0.96 -11.50
CA ALA A 228 11.26 -0.19 -10.79
C ALA A 228 10.06 0.18 -11.68
N PRO A 229 8.88 0.44 -11.10
CA PRO A 229 7.79 1.05 -11.83
C PRO A 229 8.18 2.50 -12.17
N LEU A 230 8.05 2.88 -13.43
CA LEU A 230 8.51 4.16 -13.95
C LEU A 230 7.50 4.83 -14.88
N ASN A 231 6.20 4.71 -14.60
CA ASN A 231 5.24 5.52 -15.33
C ASN A 231 5.51 7.03 -15.10
N PRO A 232 4.92 7.96 -15.88
CA PRO A 232 5.32 9.37 -15.83
C PRO A 232 5.31 10.00 -14.44
N TRP A 233 4.31 9.73 -13.61
CA TRP A 233 4.25 10.32 -12.26
C TRP A 233 5.28 9.69 -11.30
N GLN A 234 5.61 8.39 -11.45
CA GLN A 234 6.64 7.72 -10.64
C GLN A 234 8.03 8.25 -10.98
N ARG A 235 8.30 8.50 -12.27
CA ARG A 235 9.53 9.18 -12.69
C ARG A 235 9.66 10.55 -12.04
N ASN A 236 8.58 11.32 -11.99
CA ASN A 236 8.57 12.62 -11.32
C ASN A 236 8.89 12.49 -9.83
N VAL A 237 8.34 11.48 -9.14
CA VAL A 237 8.68 11.22 -7.73
C VAL A 237 10.18 10.93 -7.57
N PHE A 238 10.74 10.00 -8.33
CA PHE A 238 12.17 9.68 -8.24
C PHE A 238 13.06 10.89 -8.59
N THR A 239 12.68 11.68 -9.60
CA THR A 239 13.40 12.90 -9.98
C THR A 239 13.38 13.93 -8.85
N ALA A 240 12.23 14.14 -8.20
CA ALA A 240 12.11 15.04 -7.04
C ALA A 240 12.96 14.58 -5.84
N LEU A 241 13.30 13.28 -5.80
CA LEU A 241 14.20 12.69 -4.81
C LEU A 241 15.69 12.78 -5.19
N ASP A 242 16.03 13.44 -6.30
CA ASP A 242 17.38 13.51 -6.86
C ASP A 242 17.96 12.11 -7.16
N VAL A 243 17.11 11.14 -7.54
CA VAL A 243 17.53 9.81 -7.91
C VAL A 243 17.96 9.81 -9.38
N ASP A 244 19.17 9.34 -9.64
CA ASP A 244 19.65 9.16 -11.01
C ASP A 244 18.94 7.97 -11.67
N LEU A 245 18.08 8.28 -12.64
CA LEU A 245 17.31 7.29 -13.37
C LEU A 245 18.07 6.61 -14.51
N SER A 246 19.32 6.99 -14.79
CA SER A 246 20.11 6.42 -15.89
C SER A 246 20.34 4.90 -15.73
N ARG A 247 20.29 4.40 -14.50
CA ARG A 247 20.44 2.97 -14.15
C ARG A 247 19.12 2.25 -13.90
N PHE A 248 17.99 2.92 -14.14
CA PHE A 248 16.69 2.33 -13.90
C PHE A 248 16.16 1.67 -15.16
N ILE A 249 15.68 0.46 -15.01
CA ILE A 249 14.90 -0.28 -16.01
C ILE A 249 13.42 -0.17 -15.61
N GLU A 250 12.60 0.32 -16.53
CA GLU A 250 11.16 0.35 -16.34
C GLU A 250 10.64 -1.08 -16.29
N PHE A 251 9.97 -1.39 -15.18
CA PHE A 251 9.34 -2.69 -14.99
C PHE A 251 8.14 -2.83 -15.93
N ASP A 252 8.19 -3.85 -16.78
CA ASP A 252 7.08 -4.30 -17.62
C ASP A 252 6.56 -5.64 -17.07
N ARG A 253 5.31 -5.67 -16.66
CA ARG A 253 4.68 -6.87 -16.09
C ARG A 253 4.64 -8.08 -17.05
N ASN A 254 4.79 -7.85 -18.35
CA ASN A 254 4.79 -8.90 -19.37
C ASN A 254 6.18 -9.48 -19.63
N LYS A 255 7.20 -9.00 -18.91
CA LYS A 255 8.58 -9.46 -19.04
C LYS A 255 9.07 -10.12 -17.77
N THR A 256 10.04 -10.99 -17.95
CA THR A 256 10.87 -11.53 -16.86
C THR A 256 12.24 -10.87 -16.89
N TYR A 257 12.87 -10.79 -15.74
CA TYR A 257 14.16 -10.10 -15.59
C TYR A 257 15.14 -11.02 -14.86
N THR A 258 16.25 -11.33 -15.50
CA THR A 258 17.32 -12.15 -14.90
C THR A 258 18.57 -11.33 -14.74
N ALA A 259 19.21 -11.41 -13.57
CA ALA A 259 20.50 -10.78 -13.31
C ALA A 259 21.50 -11.79 -12.77
N ASP A 260 22.81 -11.47 -12.85
CA ASP A 260 23.82 -12.28 -12.18
C ASP A 260 23.54 -12.39 -10.69
N THR A 261 23.02 -11.30 -10.11
CA THR A 261 22.51 -11.28 -8.74
C THR A 261 21.34 -10.30 -8.64
N LEU A 262 20.16 -10.78 -8.21
CA LEU A 262 19.05 -9.90 -7.83
C LEU A 262 19.18 -9.50 -6.37
N ILE A 263 19.00 -8.22 -6.08
CA ILE A 263 18.93 -7.65 -4.74
C ILE A 263 17.44 -7.35 -4.44
N LEU A 264 16.94 -7.90 -3.36
CA LEU A 264 15.54 -7.95 -3.03
C LEU A 264 15.27 -7.28 -1.67
N PRO A 265 15.10 -5.95 -1.64
CA PRO A 265 14.67 -5.29 -0.41
C PRO A 265 13.24 -5.70 -0.06
N SER A 266 12.99 -6.06 1.20
CA SER A 266 11.66 -6.31 1.70
C SER A 266 10.84 -5.02 1.83
N MET A 267 9.53 -5.16 1.99
CA MET A 267 8.65 -4.07 2.35
C MET A 267 8.96 -3.55 3.76
N ARG A 268 8.83 -2.24 3.97
CA ARG A 268 9.11 -1.56 5.25
C ARG A 268 7.84 -1.07 5.97
N THR A 269 6.68 -1.50 5.53
CA THR A 269 5.40 -1.12 6.16
C THR A 269 4.57 -2.36 6.44
N SER A 270 3.94 -2.41 7.61
CA SER A 270 2.96 -3.43 7.96
C SER A 270 1.57 -2.82 7.93
N GLU A 271 0.71 -3.27 7.02
CA GLU A 271 -0.65 -2.72 6.85
C GLU A 271 -0.68 -1.18 6.83
N PHE A 272 0.27 -0.56 6.12
CA PHE A 272 0.51 0.88 6.07
C PHE A 272 0.98 1.53 7.39
N PHE A 273 1.28 0.75 8.40
CA PHE A 273 2.03 1.24 9.55
C PHE A 273 3.50 1.38 9.15
N ILE A 274 4.05 2.57 9.28
CA ILE A 274 5.37 2.95 8.79
C ILE A 274 6.39 2.80 9.91
N ASP A 275 7.55 2.16 9.64
CA ASP A 275 8.64 2.07 10.59
C ASP A 275 9.38 3.41 10.76
N ASP A 276 10.19 3.52 11.81
CA ASP A 276 10.90 4.76 12.13
C ASP A 276 11.85 5.21 11.02
N SER A 277 12.56 4.29 10.37
CA SER A 277 13.49 4.61 9.27
C SER A 277 12.74 5.18 8.07
N THR A 278 11.60 4.60 7.72
CA THR A 278 10.75 5.11 6.63
C THR A 278 10.11 6.45 7.00
N ARG A 279 9.71 6.65 8.25
CA ARG A 279 9.21 7.94 8.72
C ARG A 279 10.27 9.05 8.61
N VAL A 280 11.49 8.77 9.01
CA VAL A 280 12.63 9.70 8.85
C VAL A 280 12.86 10.02 7.38
N PHE A 281 12.88 9.00 6.52
CA PHE A 281 13.04 9.15 5.08
C PHE A 281 11.99 10.10 4.47
N PHE A 282 10.71 9.97 4.80
CA PHE A 282 9.69 10.88 4.31
C PHE A 282 9.81 12.28 4.87
N SER A 283 10.20 12.43 6.14
CA SER A 283 10.44 13.74 6.75
C SER A 283 11.58 14.48 6.06
N GLU A 284 12.71 13.81 5.80
CA GLU A 284 13.84 14.38 5.08
C GLU A 284 13.50 14.82 3.66
N ILE A 285 12.72 13.99 2.94
CA ILE A 285 12.19 14.33 1.61
C ILE A 285 11.35 15.60 1.70
N ALA A 286 10.42 15.65 2.64
CA ALA A 286 9.50 16.77 2.77
C ALA A 286 10.22 18.07 3.09
N GLU A 287 11.18 18.05 4.00
CA GLU A 287 12.00 19.21 4.35
C GLU A 287 12.84 19.69 3.17
N ARG A 288 13.50 18.77 2.46
CA ARG A 288 14.32 19.09 1.31
C ARG A 288 13.51 19.70 0.17
N ILE A 289 12.37 19.13 -0.17
CA ILE A 289 11.49 19.64 -1.23
C ILE A 289 10.89 20.98 -0.82
N ALA A 290 10.43 21.13 0.43
CA ALA A 290 9.91 22.40 0.93
C ALA A 290 10.98 23.50 0.92
N TYR A 291 12.24 23.18 1.16
CA TYR A 291 13.36 24.11 1.03
C TYR A 291 13.60 24.51 -0.44
N LYS A 292 13.62 23.56 -1.36
CA LYS A 292 13.85 23.81 -2.81
C LYS A 292 12.73 24.64 -3.46
N THR A 293 11.48 24.34 -3.11
CA THR A 293 10.30 25.04 -3.67
C THR A 293 10.15 26.48 -3.15
N GLY A 294 10.89 26.84 -2.11
CA GLY A 294 10.88 28.18 -1.55
C GLY A 294 9.62 28.50 -0.74
N LYS A 295 9.32 29.79 -0.56
CA LYS A 295 8.15 30.24 0.22
C LYS A 295 6.87 30.06 -0.59
N GLN A 296 6.33 28.88 -0.65
CA GLN A 296 4.94 28.67 -1.12
C GLN A 296 3.96 29.31 -0.10
N PRO A 297 2.77 29.76 -0.56
CA PRO A 297 1.71 30.18 0.34
C PRO A 297 1.47 29.07 1.38
N ARG A 298 1.66 29.38 2.66
CA ARG A 298 1.44 28.43 3.74
C ARG A 298 -0.03 28.43 4.10
N HIS A 299 -0.73 27.42 3.68
CA HIS A 299 -2.11 27.19 4.10
C HIS A 299 -2.07 26.31 5.36
N GLU A 300 -2.43 26.86 6.51
CA GLU A 300 -2.43 26.12 7.77
C GLU A 300 -3.53 25.05 7.80
N LYS A 301 -4.69 25.35 7.18
CA LYS A 301 -5.84 24.43 7.07
C LYS A 301 -6.02 24.01 5.63
N LEU A 302 -5.90 22.71 5.37
CA LEU A 302 -5.97 22.10 4.06
C LEU A 302 -7.17 21.14 3.97
N TYR A 303 -8.00 21.28 2.96
CA TYR A 303 -8.98 20.29 2.58
C TYR A 303 -8.56 19.60 1.28
N VAL A 304 -8.35 18.30 1.33
CA VAL A 304 -7.98 17.47 0.17
C VAL A 304 -9.25 17.07 -0.57
N SER A 305 -9.57 17.74 -1.66
CA SER A 305 -10.80 17.50 -2.40
C SER A 305 -10.69 16.34 -3.39
N ARG A 306 -11.79 15.65 -3.60
CA ARG A 306 -11.96 14.61 -4.63
C ARG A 306 -13.00 14.98 -5.69
N ILE A 307 -13.44 16.22 -5.76
CA ILE A 307 -14.47 16.63 -6.73
C ILE A 307 -14.07 16.27 -8.16
N SER A 308 -12.86 16.64 -8.60
CA SER A 308 -12.38 16.31 -9.95
C SER A 308 -12.33 14.79 -10.18
N GLN A 309 -11.90 14.03 -9.20
CA GLN A 309 -11.87 12.56 -9.26
C GLN A 309 -13.28 11.97 -9.32
N GLY A 310 -14.21 12.50 -8.54
CA GLY A 310 -15.61 12.08 -8.55
C GLY A 310 -16.29 12.35 -9.90
N LEU A 311 -15.98 13.48 -10.54
CA LEU A 311 -16.48 13.80 -11.88
C LEU A 311 -15.90 12.87 -12.95
N ALA A 312 -14.62 12.51 -12.83
CA ALA A 312 -13.93 11.61 -13.77
C ALA A 312 -14.35 10.13 -13.60
N ARG A 313 -14.73 9.73 -12.38
CA ARG A 313 -15.05 8.35 -12.03
C ARG A 313 -16.26 8.30 -11.08
N PRO A 314 -17.49 8.61 -11.57
CA PRO A 314 -18.68 8.71 -10.74
C PRO A 314 -19.11 7.39 -10.08
N ASP A 315 -18.64 6.25 -10.60
CA ASP A 315 -18.92 4.92 -10.06
C ASP A 315 -17.94 4.48 -8.97
N TYR A 316 -16.99 5.36 -8.61
CA TYR A 316 -15.93 5.01 -7.67
C TYR A 316 -15.94 5.89 -6.42
N ARG A 317 -16.68 5.49 -5.39
CA ARG A 317 -16.78 6.17 -4.08
C ARG A 317 -17.12 7.66 -4.22
N LEU A 318 -18.14 7.98 -5.01
CA LEU A 318 -18.58 9.37 -5.19
C LEU A 318 -19.05 9.96 -3.85
N PHE A 319 -18.40 11.05 -3.43
CA PHE A 319 -18.79 11.83 -2.27
C PHE A 319 -19.89 12.83 -2.70
N GLN A 320 -21.16 12.48 -2.46
CA GLN A 320 -22.32 13.14 -3.08
C GLN A 320 -22.48 14.60 -2.68
N ASN A 321 -22.20 14.95 -1.43
CA ASN A 321 -22.35 16.31 -0.92
C ASN A 321 -21.02 17.04 -0.67
N GLU A 322 -19.93 16.59 -1.31
CA GLU A 322 -18.61 17.22 -1.18
C GLU A 322 -18.62 18.68 -1.62
N ALA A 323 -19.31 19.01 -2.72
CA ALA A 323 -19.34 20.37 -3.23
C ALA A 323 -19.92 21.37 -2.21
N VAL A 324 -20.99 20.97 -1.52
CA VAL A 324 -21.59 21.80 -0.46
C VAL A 324 -20.62 21.96 0.71
N LEU A 325 -19.97 20.86 1.11
CA LEU A 325 -19.00 20.90 2.19
C LEU A 325 -17.81 21.81 1.85
N VAL A 326 -17.32 21.77 0.62
CA VAL A 326 -16.19 22.58 0.15
C VAL A 326 -16.48 24.08 0.26
N GLU A 327 -17.67 24.54 -0.12
CA GLU A 327 -18.05 25.95 0.02
C GLU A 327 -18.02 26.39 1.50
N LEU A 328 -18.59 25.60 2.39
CA LEU A 328 -18.58 25.90 3.82
C LEU A 328 -17.18 25.88 4.45
N LEU A 329 -16.31 24.98 3.95
CA LEU A 329 -14.91 24.91 4.42
C LEU A 329 -14.09 26.14 3.99
N ARG A 330 -14.34 26.70 2.80
CA ARG A 330 -13.73 27.95 2.37
C ARG A 330 -14.09 29.11 3.31
N GLU A 331 -15.36 29.19 3.74
CA GLU A 331 -15.82 30.22 4.65
C GLU A 331 -15.10 30.20 6.03
N ILE A 332 -14.66 29.01 6.47
CA ILE A 332 -13.94 28.84 7.74
C ILE A 332 -12.41 28.73 7.56
N GLY A 333 -11.92 29.12 6.39
CA GLY A 333 -10.49 29.33 6.13
C GLY A 333 -9.71 28.11 5.65
N PHE A 334 -10.37 27.04 5.20
CA PHE A 334 -9.68 25.93 4.54
C PHE A 334 -9.28 26.29 3.10
N HIS A 335 -8.04 26.01 2.79
CA HIS A 335 -7.59 25.94 1.40
C HIS A 335 -8.02 24.63 0.76
N ILE A 336 -8.73 24.72 -0.37
CA ILE A 336 -9.20 23.53 -1.10
C ILE A 336 -8.12 23.09 -2.08
N PHE A 337 -7.63 21.88 -1.90
CA PHE A 337 -6.51 21.34 -2.64
C PHE A 337 -6.90 20.06 -3.38
N GLU A 338 -6.66 20.02 -4.66
CA GLU A 338 -6.87 18.88 -5.54
C GLU A 338 -5.50 18.35 -5.99
N PRO A 339 -4.94 17.33 -5.33
CA PRO A 339 -3.56 16.89 -5.56
C PRO A 339 -3.19 16.62 -7.01
N GLU A 340 -4.13 16.08 -7.80
CA GLU A 340 -3.93 15.73 -9.20
C GLU A 340 -3.68 16.94 -10.13
N LYS A 341 -3.92 18.15 -9.65
CA LYS A 341 -3.67 19.40 -10.40
C LYS A 341 -2.31 20.01 -10.12
N HIS A 342 -1.52 19.37 -9.25
CA HIS A 342 -0.24 19.90 -8.77
C HIS A 342 0.91 18.94 -9.02
N SER A 343 2.11 19.47 -9.19
CA SER A 343 3.33 18.66 -9.23
C SER A 343 3.56 17.92 -7.91
N PHE A 344 4.35 16.87 -7.94
CA PHE A 344 4.68 16.13 -6.72
C PHE A 344 5.35 17.04 -5.67
N GLU A 345 6.25 17.91 -6.10
CA GLU A 345 6.94 18.86 -5.21
C GLU A 345 5.98 19.87 -4.58
N GLU A 346 5.01 20.38 -5.34
CA GLU A 346 3.96 21.27 -4.81
C GLU A 346 3.09 20.53 -3.78
N GLN A 347 2.72 19.29 -4.08
CA GLN A 347 1.98 18.45 -3.12
C GLN A 347 2.76 18.29 -1.82
N VAL A 348 4.03 17.86 -1.90
CA VAL A 348 4.88 17.67 -0.72
C VAL A 348 5.04 18.98 0.07
N ALA A 349 5.33 20.09 -0.59
CA ALA A 349 5.51 21.38 0.06
C ALA A 349 4.23 21.87 0.76
N THR A 350 3.08 21.68 0.11
CA THR A 350 1.77 22.05 0.66
C THR A 350 1.43 21.25 1.91
N PHE A 351 1.58 19.92 1.86
CA PHE A 351 1.31 19.06 3.00
C PHE A 351 2.31 19.29 4.14
N ASN A 352 3.59 19.54 3.85
CA ASN A 352 4.60 19.84 4.87
C ASN A 352 4.30 21.15 5.61
N ALA A 353 3.67 22.12 4.98
CA ALA A 353 3.31 23.40 5.56
C ALA A 353 2.01 23.36 6.39
N ALA A 354 1.14 22.38 6.16
CA ALA A 354 -0.16 22.27 6.78
C ALA A 354 -0.06 21.91 8.28
N ARG A 355 -0.95 22.49 9.09
CA ARG A 355 -1.18 22.12 10.49
C ARG A 355 -2.43 21.27 10.67
N VAL A 356 -3.40 21.48 9.80
CA VAL A 356 -4.65 20.74 9.76
C VAL A 356 -4.87 20.26 8.34
N VAL A 357 -5.11 18.94 8.17
CA VAL A 357 -5.46 18.32 6.90
C VAL A 357 -6.76 17.57 7.09
N VAL A 358 -7.75 17.90 6.28
CA VAL A 358 -9.06 17.22 6.26
C VAL A 358 -9.32 16.71 4.85
N GLY A 359 -9.89 15.54 4.70
CA GLY A 359 -10.29 15.06 3.38
C GLY A 359 -10.90 13.67 3.38
N PRO A 360 -11.61 13.30 2.31
CA PRO A 360 -12.11 11.96 2.12
C PRO A 360 -10.97 10.98 1.86
N SER A 361 -11.11 9.78 2.41
CA SER A 361 -10.12 8.71 2.24
C SER A 361 -9.86 8.41 0.76
N GLY A 362 -8.59 8.25 0.43
CA GLY A 362 -8.15 7.97 -0.94
C GLY A 362 -6.71 8.38 -1.20
N ALA A 363 -6.31 8.31 -2.46
CA ALA A 363 -4.92 8.52 -2.88
C ALA A 363 -4.33 9.86 -2.40
N GLY A 364 -5.11 10.95 -2.43
CA GLY A 364 -4.66 12.26 -1.98
C GLY A 364 -4.28 12.33 -0.50
N MET A 365 -4.94 11.55 0.37
CA MET A 365 -4.65 11.52 1.80
C MET A 365 -3.34 10.80 2.14
N PHE A 366 -2.77 10.01 1.24
CA PHE A 366 -1.43 9.44 1.44
C PHE A 366 -0.34 10.51 1.48
N ASN A 367 -0.57 11.70 0.92
CA ASN A 367 0.36 12.81 1.04
C ASN A 367 0.56 13.30 2.49
N THR A 368 -0.29 12.90 3.43
CA THR A 368 -0.08 13.20 4.86
C THR A 368 1.22 12.62 5.42
N ILE A 369 1.85 11.65 4.74
CA ILE A 369 3.20 11.18 5.09
C ILE A 369 4.27 12.28 4.99
N PHE A 370 3.99 13.37 4.26
CA PHE A 370 4.88 14.53 4.13
C PHE A 370 4.57 15.64 5.16
N CYS A 371 3.50 15.50 5.93
CA CYS A 371 3.17 16.41 7.00
C CYS A 371 4.15 16.25 8.17
N ARG A 372 4.32 17.32 8.92
CA ARG A 372 5.12 17.29 10.15
C ARG A 372 4.45 16.47 11.24
N PRO A 373 5.21 15.77 12.09
CA PRO A 373 4.63 15.15 13.29
C PRO A 373 3.81 16.16 14.10
N GLY A 374 2.70 15.73 14.66
CA GLY A 374 1.75 16.58 15.38
C GLY A 374 0.74 17.33 14.50
N THR A 375 0.82 17.21 13.17
CA THR A 375 -0.24 17.71 12.27
C THR A 375 -1.57 17.03 12.63
N THR A 376 -2.65 17.82 12.69
CA THR A 376 -4.01 17.30 12.87
C THR A 376 -4.54 16.80 11.54
N VAL A 377 -4.89 15.51 11.46
CA VAL A 377 -5.42 14.87 10.24
C VAL A 377 -6.81 14.34 10.51
N VAL A 378 -7.79 14.76 9.73
CA VAL A 378 -9.16 14.22 9.81
C VAL A 378 -9.51 13.52 8.51
N SER A 379 -9.66 12.21 8.58
CA SER A 379 -10.07 11.41 7.42
C SER A 379 -11.57 11.17 7.44
N MET A 380 -12.20 11.40 6.30
CA MET A 380 -13.62 11.09 6.07
C MET A 380 -13.70 9.74 5.38
N GLU A 381 -14.26 8.74 6.05
CA GLU A 381 -14.26 7.35 5.60
C GLU A 381 -15.65 6.92 5.13
N PRO A 382 -15.80 6.52 3.86
CA PRO A 382 -17.07 6.02 3.35
C PRO A 382 -17.41 4.61 3.83
N LEU A 383 -16.37 3.83 4.16
CA LEU A 383 -16.46 2.43 4.54
C LEU A 383 -15.44 2.11 5.64
N LEU A 384 -15.80 1.21 6.53
CA LEU A 384 -14.89 0.74 7.59
C LEU A 384 -13.71 -0.10 7.06
N THR A 385 -13.80 -0.61 5.85
CA THR A 385 -12.84 -1.55 5.25
C THR A 385 -11.42 -0.98 5.13
N TRP A 386 -11.28 0.32 4.84
CA TRP A 386 -9.98 0.97 4.65
C TRP A 386 -9.50 1.73 5.88
N LEU A 387 -10.33 1.76 6.91
CA LEU A 387 -10.10 2.56 8.11
C LEU A 387 -8.78 2.21 8.80
N SER A 388 -8.48 0.92 8.94
CA SER A 388 -7.24 0.47 9.59
C SER A 388 -5.99 0.93 8.84
N LEU A 389 -6.01 0.92 7.51
CA LEU A 389 -4.84 1.28 6.71
C LEU A 389 -4.46 2.76 6.87
N HIS A 390 -5.45 3.67 6.76
CA HIS A 390 -5.20 5.10 6.94
C HIS A 390 -4.82 5.44 8.38
N THR A 391 -5.52 4.86 9.36
CA THR A 391 -5.22 5.12 10.78
C THR A 391 -3.87 4.57 11.22
N ASN A 392 -3.42 3.46 10.65
CA ASN A 392 -2.07 2.93 10.86
C ASN A 392 -1.02 3.94 10.35
N MET A 393 -1.22 4.48 9.14
CA MET A 393 -0.34 5.49 8.57
C MET A 393 -0.31 6.76 9.43
N PHE A 394 -1.48 7.32 9.78
CA PHE A 394 -1.53 8.55 10.58
C PHE A 394 -0.87 8.38 11.95
N SER A 395 -1.17 7.27 12.62
CA SER A 395 -0.59 6.95 13.92
C SER A 395 0.93 6.85 13.84
N SER A 396 1.46 6.07 12.88
CA SER A 396 2.90 5.83 12.73
C SER A 396 3.68 7.09 12.34
N MET A 397 3.06 8.02 11.59
CA MET A 397 3.64 9.32 11.26
C MET A 397 3.61 10.31 12.42
N GLY A 398 2.99 9.97 13.54
CA GLY A 398 2.91 10.85 14.72
C GLY A 398 1.89 11.97 14.58
N HIS A 399 0.87 11.78 13.73
CA HIS A 399 -0.21 12.75 13.59
C HIS A 399 -1.23 12.65 14.73
N ASN A 400 -1.87 13.78 15.07
CA ASN A 400 -3.11 13.78 15.81
C ASN A 400 -4.22 13.51 14.80
N TYR A 401 -4.92 12.39 14.89
CA TYR A 401 -5.90 12.07 13.86
C TYR A 401 -7.30 11.84 14.41
N GLY A 402 -8.27 12.32 13.66
CA GLY A 402 -9.69 12.11 13.88
C GLY A 402 -10.35 11.48 12.65
N LEU A 403 -11.55 10.96 12.82
CA LEU A 403 -12.30 10.27 11.80
C LEU A 403 -13.72 10.79 11.70
N ILE A 404 -14.21 10.93 10.48
CA ILE A 404 -15.60 11.18 10.17
C ILE A 404 -16.11 10.00 9.35
N LEU A 405 -17.02 9.22 9.91
CA LEU A 405 -17.58 8.05 9.23
C LEU A 405 -18.86 8.43 8.51
N GLY A 406 -18.80 8.44 7.18
CA GLY A 406 -19.92 8.77 6.32
C GLY A 406 -20.92 7.63 6.16
N GLY A 407 -22.09 7.94 5.64
CA GLY A 407 -23.12 6.98 5.29
C GLY A 407 -23.02 6.57 3.81
N SER A 408 -22.91 5.28 3.53
CA SER A 408 -23.00 4.75 2.18
C SER A 408 -24.46 4.71 1.71
N ASP A 409 -24.67 4.97 0.42
CA ASP A 409 -25.98 4.83 -0.20
C ASP A 409 -26.41 3.35 -0.23
N PRO A 410 -27.45 2.94 0.52
CA PRO A 410 -27.87 1.55 0.56
C PRO A 410 -28.39 1.02 -0.78
N SER A 411 -28.87 1.91 -1.65
CA SER A 411 -29.41 1.58 -2.96
C SER A 411 -28.34 1.36 -4.03
N ASP A 412 -27.09 1.75 -3.75
CA ASP A 412 -25.97 1.55 -4.66
C ASP A 412 -25.47 0.09 -4.59
N PRO A 413 -25.60 -0.70 -5.66
CA PRO A 413 -25.16 -2.08 -5.68
C PRO A 413 -23.64 -2.24 -5.79
N SER A 414 -22.90 -1.17 -6.06
CA SER A 414 -21.45 -1.23 -6.26
C SER A 414 -20.70 -1.53 -4.97
N VAL A 415 -19.54 -2.18 -5.07
CA VAL A 415 -18.62 -2.37 -3.95
C VAL A 415 -18.07 -1.03 -3.45
N GLN A 416 -17.90 -0.10 -4.36
CA GLN A 416 -17.37 1.25 -4.09
C GLN A 416 -18.54 2.26 -4.08
N LYS A 417 -19.42 2.10 -3.12
CA LYS A 417 -20.70 2.84 -3.01
C LYS A 417 -20.54 4.35 -2.99
N ARG A 418 -21.54 5.04 -3.50
CA ARG A 418 -21.75 6.47 -3.25
C ARG A 418 -22.00 6.70 -1.77
N TRP A 419 -21.57 7.83 -1.25
CA TRP A 419 -21.66 8.12 0.15
C TRP A 419 -21.77 9.62 0.43
N SER A 420 -22.15 9.98 1.64
CA SER A 420 -22.28 11.36 2.09
C SER A 420 -21.95 11.48 3.57
N VAL A 421 -21.77 12.72 4.03
CA VAL A 421 -21.67 13.05 5.45
C VAL A 421 -22.88 13.91 5.88
N ASN A 422 -23.21 13.88 7.17
CA ASN A 422 -24.14 14.84 7.73
C ASN A 422 -23.41 16.16 7.98
N ILE A 423 -23.61 17.15 7.10
CA ILE A 423 -22.91 18.45 7.15
C ILE A 423 -23.17 19.19 8.45
N ASP A 424 -24.42 19.17 8.95
CA ASP A 424 -24.79 19.87 10.18
C ASP A 424 -24.08 19.29 11.42
N ALA A 425 -23.83 17.98 11.43
CA ALA A 425 -23.09 17.32 12.49
C ALA A 425 -21.58 17.53 12.37
N VAL A 426 -21.05 17.60 11.14
CA VAL A 426 -19.60 17.67 10.87
C VAL A 426 -19.07 19.09 11.00
N MET A 427 -19.80 20.12 10.59
CA MET A 427 -19.34 21.50 10.57
C MET A 427 -18.94 22.09 11.92
N PRO A 428 -19.68 21.84 13.05
CA PRO A 428 -19.23 22.29 14.36
C PRO A 428 -17.85 21.77 14.76
N PHE A 429 -17.57 20.49 14.46
CA PHE A 429 -16.27 19.88 14.72
C PHE A 429 -15.17 20.52 13.83
N LEU A 430 -15.40 20.68 12.52
CA LEU A 430 -14.42 21.24 11.60
C LEU A 430 -14.11 22.72 11.89
N LYS A 431 -15.09 23.47 12.43
CA LYS A 431 -14.86 24.85 12.89
C LYS A 431 -13.93 24.92 14.10
N GLY A 432 -13.90 23.87 14.93
CA GLY A 432 -13.04 23.77 16.11
C GLY A 432 -11.59 23.43 15.81
N LEU A 433 -11.29 22.95 14.61
CA LEU A 433 -9.92 22.67 14.16
C LEU A 433 -9.22 23.97 13.76
#